data_73242786db37af36b509c14c4f9a323b
#
_entry.id   73242786db37af36b509c14c4f9a323b
#
_cell.length_a   1.000
_cell.length_b   1.000
_cell.length_c   1.000
_cell.angle_alpha   90.00
_cell.angle_beta   90.00
_cell.angle_gamma   90.00
#
_symmetry.space_group_name_H-M   'P 1'
#
loop_
_entity.id
_entity.type
_entity.pdbx_description
1 polymer ?
#
loop_
_entity_poly.entity_id
_entity_poly.type
_entity_poly.pdbx_seq_one_letter_code
_entity_poly.pdbx_strand_id
1 'polypeptide(L)'
;MCYLQLLKRLTACCLLIIIFSYSTCKYGFKDTSPLPPEVKTFRVNYFENKAQYVNPQLSPQLTEKLKQKIINTTRLRQTNSDDAHYDISGYVSQYYTSTTGISGNNASTNRLNISFHLVFKNKLDDKKDFEADVPTNVDFLATQSLSQAESANNSKIVSNIVDAVFNKIFSNW
;
A
#
# COMPACT_ATOMS: atom_id res chain seq x y z
N MET A 1 -13.16 14.38 -65.71
CA MET A 1 -12.21 15.15 -64.88
C MET A 1 -12.64 15.22 -63.40
N CYS A 2 -13.93 15.19 -63.04
CA CYS A 2 -14.43 15.30 -61.66
C CYS A 2 -14.09 14.06 -60.80
N TYR A 3 -14.15 12.86 -61.38
CA TYR A 3 -13.92 11.59 -60.68
C TYR A 3 -12.47 11.42 -60.16
N LEU A 4 -11.52 11.91 -60.95
CA LEU A 4 -10.09 11.83 -60.62
C LEU A 4 -9.72 12.75 -59.43
N GLN A 5 -10.38 13.89 -59.29
CA GLN A 5 -10.19 14.82 -58.20
C GLN A 5 -10.84 14.29 -56.89
N LEU A 6 -11.97 13.60 -56.99
CA LEU A 6 -12.62 12.96 -55.84
C LEU A 6 -11.75 11.84 -55.30
N LEU A 7 -11.17 11.01 -56.16
CA LEU A 7 -10.30 9.91 -55.78
C LEU A 7 -9.03 10.41 -55.06
N LYS A 8 -8.41 11.51 -55.57
CA LYS A 8 -7.24 12.13 -54.93
C LYS A 8 -7.56 12.72 -53.55
N ARG A 9 -8.75 13.26 -53.31
CA ARG A 9 -9.17 13.78 -52.03
C ARG A 9 -9.45 12.63 -51.04
N LEU A 10 -10.02 11.52 -51.51
CA LEU A 10 -10.28 10.34 -50.69
C LEU A 10 -8.95 9.68 -50.20
N THR A 11 -7.98 9.53 -51.11
CA THR A 11 -6.66 8.97 -50.77
C THR A 11 -5.87 9.87 -49.80
N ALA A 12 -5.97 11.20 -49.95
CA ALA A 12 -5.35 12.16 -49.06
C ALA A 12 -5.97 12.10 -47.64
N CYS A 13 -7.30 11.94 -47.54
CA CYS A 13 -7.99 11.76 -46.24
C CYS A 13 -7.60 10.45 -45.57
N CYS A 14 -7.51 9.34 -46.29
CA CYS A 14 -7.07 8.05 -45.73
C CYS A 14 -5.62 8.11 -45.25
N LEU A 15 -4.71 8.80 -45.97
CA LEU A 15 -3.32 9.00 -45.58
C LEU A 15 -3.21 9.83 -44.26
N LEU A 16 -4.05 10.86 -44.10
CA LEU A 16 -4.11 11.68 -42.91
C LEU A 16 -4.60 10.89 -41.68
N ILE A 17 -5.57 10.00 -41.86
CA ILE A 17 -6.07 9.14 -40.77
C ILE A 17 -5.01 8.15 -40.31
N ILE A 18 -4.21 7.60 -41.23
CA ILE A 18 -3.11 6.67 -40.88
C ILE A 18 -2.00 7.38 -40.11
N ILE A 19 -1.67 8.63 -40.41
CA ILE A 19 -0.66 9.42 -39.70
C ILE A 19 -1.09 9.73 -38.26
N PHE A 20 -2.39 9.98 -38.02
CA PHE A 20 -2.93 10.23 -36.71
C PHE A 20 -2.98 8.97 -35.81
N SER A 21 -2.99 7.77 -36.39
CA SER A 21 -3.04 6.51 -35.66
C SER A 21 -1.70 6.12 -34.98
N TYR A 22 -0.58 6.77 -35.33
CA TYR A 22 0.73 6.53 -34.75
C TYR A 22 1.05 7.36 -33.50
N SER A 23 0.07 8.12 -33.00
CA SER A 23 0.20 8.75 -31.67
C SER A 23 0.11 7.68 -30.59
N THR A 24 1.14 6.83 -30.48
CA THR A 24 1.33 5.96 -29.33
C THR A 24 1.57 6.87 -28.13
N CYS A 25 0.50 7.11 -27.36
CA CYS A 25 0.65 7.64 -26.03
C CYS A 25 1.57 6.68 -25.26
N LYS A 26 2.84 7.04 -25.13
CA LYS A 26 3.70 6.50 -24.09
C LYS A 26 3.12 7.00 -22.76
N TYR A 27 2.14 6.28 -22.21
CA TYR A 27 1.81 6.37 -20.82
C TYR A 27 2.98 5.73 -20.05
N GLY A 28 4.05 6.47 -19.93
CA GLY A 28 5.02 6.23 -18.88
C GLY A 28 4.30 6.61 -17.60
N PHE A 29 4.02 5.66 -16.73
CA PHE A 29 3.81 5.98 -15.31
C PHE A 29 5.07 6.74 -14.90
N LYS A 30 5.00 8.05 -14.81
CA LYS A 30 5.99 8.82 -14.08
C LYS A 30 5.95 8.25 -12.69
N ASP A 31 7.04 7.61 -12.28
CA ASP A 31 7.32 7.25 -10.90
C ASP A 31 7.17 8.53 -10.07
N THR A 32 5.95 8.76 -9.55
CA THR A 32 5.64 9.91 -8.71
C THR A 32 6.10 9.68 -7.28
N SER A 33 6.80 8.58 -7.05
CA SER A 33 7.48 8.33 -5.78
C SER A 33 8.75 9.20 -5.74
N PRO A 34 8.83 10.16 -4.83
CA PRO A 34 10.00 11.03 -4.68
C PRO A 34 11.18 10.30 -4.03
N LEU A 35 11.37 9.02 -4.36
CA LEU A 35 12.49 8.22 -3.88
C LEU A 35 13.79 8.77 -4.48
N PRO A 36 14.79 9.11 -3.64
CA PRO A 36 16.11 9.52 -4.09
C PRO A 36 16.70 8.46 -5.05
N PRO A 37 17.30 8.85 -6.19
CA PRO A 37 17.77 7.91 -7.21
C PRO A 37 18.86 6.94 -6.71
N GLU A 38 19.56 7.29 -5.64
CA GLU A 38 20.56 6.48 -4.96
C GLU A 38 19.97 5.31 -4.18
N VAL A 39 18.70 5.40 -3.74
CA VAL A 39 18.02 4.33 -3.00
C VAL A 39 17.57 3.24 -3.99
N LYS A 40 18.10 2.04 -3.83
CA LYS A 40 17.90 0.91 -4.76
C LYS A 40 17.34 -0.35 -4.10
N THR A 41 17.58 -0.53 -2.81
CA THR A 41 17.26 -1.77 -2.10
C THR A 41 16.48 -1.50 -0.82
N PHE A 42 15.66 -2.47 -0.43
CA PHE A 42 14.96 -2.45 0.84
C PHE A 42 14.94 -3.85 1.48
N ARG A 43 14.84 -3.87 2.79
CA ARG A 43 14.60 -5.05 3.61
C ARG A 43 13.38 -4.81 4.49
N VAL A 44 12.51 -5.81 4.59
CA VAL A 44 11.45 -5.86 5.58
C VAL A 44 11.73 -7.03 6.49
N ASN A 45 11.98 -6.74 7.75
CA ASN A 45 12.14 -7.74 8.79
C ASN A 45 10.79 -8.36 9.14
N TYR A 46 10.80 -9.55 9.76
CA TYR A 46 9.58 -10.17 10.21
C TYR A 46 8.90 -9.29 11.28
N PHE A 47 7.62 -9.00 11.09
CA PHE A 47 6.84 -8.23 12.03
C PHE A 47 6.33 -9.12 13.16
N GLU A 48 6.61 -8.75 14.40
CA GLU A 48 6.12 -9.46 15.57
C GLU A 48 4.71 -8.94 15.95
N ASN A 49 3.98 -9.75 16.71
CA ASN A 49 2.78 -9.30 17.38
C ASN A 49 3.04 -9.28 18.89
N LYS A 50 3.13 -8.08 19.47
CA LYS A 50 3.37 -7.82 20.89
C LYS A 50 2.11 -7.31 21.61
N ALA A 51 0.97 -7.28 20.91
CA ALA A 51 -0.29 -6.89 21.51
C ALA A 51 -0.76 -7.93 22.54
N GLN A 52 -1.59 -7.51 23.48
CA GLN A 52 -2.15 -8.40 24.49
C GLN A 52 -2.98 -9.55 23.89
N TYR A 53 -3.73 -9.27 22.82
CA TYR A 53 -4.38 -10.28 22.00
C TYR A 53 -3.54 -10.55 20.75
N VAL A 54 -3.16 -11.80 20.54
CA VAL A 54 -2.30 -12.21 19.42
C VAL A 54 -3.09 -12.99 18.39
N ASN A 55 -3.29 -12.36 17.22
CA ASN A 55 -3.74 -13.08 16.02
C ASN A 55 -2.51 -13.67 15.32
N PRO A 56 -2.32 -15.00 15.28
CA PRO A 56 -1.09 -15.61 14.75
C PRO A 56 -0.95 -15.47 13.24
N GLN A 57 -2.03 -15.23 12.53
CA GLN A 57 -2.00 -15.07 11.07
C GLN A 57 -1.62 -13.66 10.62
N LEU A 58 -1.74 -12.67 11.51
CA LEU A 58 -1.56 -11.25 11.17
C LEU A 58 -0.11 -10.94 10.78
N SER A 59 0.85 -11.31 11.60
CA SER A 59 2.27 -10.99 11.43
C SER A 59 2.87 -11.48 10.10
N PRO A 60 2.71 -12.76 9.69
CA PRO A 60 3.25 -13.21 8.42
C PRO A 60 2.56 -12.53 7.24
N GLN A 61 1.24 -12.29 7.32
CA GLN A 61 0.50 -11.62 6.25
C GLN A 61 0.91 -10.14 6.10
N LEU A 62 1.10 -9.41 7.20
CA LEU A 62 1.57 -8.02 7.18
C LEU A 62 2.97 -7.93 6.55
N THR A 63 3.89 -8.79 7.01
CA THR A 63 5.26 -8.82 6.50
C THR A 63 5.30 -9.04 4.99
N GLU A 64 4.62 -10.08 4.53
CA GLU A 64 4.62 -10.43 3.12
C GLU A 64 3.86 -9.40 2.26
N LYS A 65 2.72 -8.91 2.73
CA LYS A 65 1.92 -7.94 1.99
C LYS A 65 2.63 -6.58 1.85
N LEU A 66 3.39 -6.15 2.86
CA LEU A 66 4.19 -4.93 2.75
C LEU A 66 5.33 -5.09 1.74
N LYS A 67 6.06 -6.23 1.75
CA LYS A 67 7.08 -6.52 0.73
C LYS A 67 6.50 -6.43 -0.67
N GLN A 68 5.38 -7.11 -0.90
CA GLN A 68 4.66 -7.12 -2.19
C GLN A 68 4.25 -5.70 -2.61
N LYS A 69 3.71 -4.91 -1.68
CA LYS A 69 3.30 -3.54 -1.96
C LYS A 69 4.49 -2.67 -2.38
N ILE A 70 5.62 -2.75 -1.67
CA ILE A 70 6.82 -1.98 -2.01
C ILE A 70 7.35 -2.38 -3.39
N ILE A 71 7.45 -3.68 -3.70
CA ILE A 71 7.88 -4.19 -5.00
C ILE A 71 6.98 -3.68 -6.14
N ASN A 72 5.66 -3.72 -5.92
CA ASN A 72 4.69 -3.36 -6.97
C ASN A 72 4.53 -1.85 -7.18
N THR A 73 4.88 -1.04 -6.16
CA THR A 73 4.60 0.41 -6.16
C THR A 73 5.86 1.24 -6.35
N THR A 74 7.03 0.65 -6.10
CA THR A 74 8.32 1.37 -6.17
C THR A 74 9.30 0.65 -7.09
N ARG A 75 10.42 1.32 -7.41
CA ARG A 75 11.54 0.72 -8.16
C ARG A 75 12.52 -0.05 -7.27
N LEU A 76 12.26 -0.14 -5.96
CA LEU A 76 13.17 -0.77 -5.02
C LEU A 76 13.19 -2.29 -5.19
N ARG A 77 14.38 -2.87 -5.04
CA ARG A 77 14.56 -4.32 -5.04
C ARG A 77 14.67 -4.84 -3.62
N GLN A 78 13.92 -5.90 -3.33
CA GLN A 78 14.01 -6.58 -2.04
C GLN A 78 15.37 -7.26 -1.89
N THR A 79 15.94 -7.18 -0.70
CA THR A 79 17.13 -7.95 -0.28
C THR A 79 16.93 -8.44 1.16
N ASN A 80 17.68 -9.48 1.54
CA ASN A 80 17.76 -9.94 2.93
C ASN A 80 19.10 -9.52 3.57
N SER A 81 19.93 -8.78 2.85
CA SER A 81 21.22 -8.32 3.33
C SER A 81 21.07 -7.19 4.35
N ASP A 82 22.01 -7.15 5.31
CA ASP A 82 22.05 -6.10 6.34
C ASP A 82 22.45 -4.73 5.79
N ASP A 83 22.97 -4.66 4.56
CA ASP A 83 23.34 -3.43 3.85
C ASP A 83 22.21 -2.84 2.99
N ALA A 84 20.99 -3.33 3.14
CA ALA A 84 19.83 -2.74 2.48
C ALA A 84 19.77 -1.22 2.73
N HIS A 85 19.49 -0.42 1.69
CA HIS A 85 19.41 1.04 1.83
C HIS A 85 18.26 1.46 2.75
N TYR A 86 17.12 0.80 2.65
CA TYR A 86 15.99 0.95 3.57
C TYR A 86 15.81 -0.32 4.38
N ASP A 87 15.80 -0.19 5.69
CA ASP A 87 15.55 -1.29 6.62
C ASP A 87 14.28 -0.99 7.41
N ILE A 88 13.29 -1.85 7.22
CA ILE A 88 11.94 -1.68 7.77
C ILE A 88 11.69 -2.78 8.78
N SER A 89 11.42 -2.39 10.01
CA SER A 89 11.06 -3.29 11.10
C SER A 89 9.88 -2.74 11.90
N GLY A 90 9.31 -3.56 12.75
CA GLY A 90 8.19 -3.13 13.59
C GLY A 90 7.42 -4.29 14.18
N TYR A 91 6.37 -3.96 14.91
CA TYR A 91 5.51 -4.93 15.55
C TYR A 91 4.10 -4.36 15.78
N VAL A 92 3.11 -5.23 15.90
CA VAL A 92 1.78 -4.84 16.35
C VAL A 92 1.85 -4.58 17.84
N SER A 93 1.64 -3.33 18.25
CA SER A 93 1.74 -2.87 19.63
C SER A 93 0.41 -2.93 20.37
N GLN A 94 -0.71 -2.70 19.66
CA GLN A 94 -2.05 -2.73 20.21
C GLN A 94 -3.01 -3.47 19.28
N TYR A 95 -3.92 -4.22 19.90
CA TYR A 95 -4.99 -4.94 19.21
C TYR A 95 -6.14 -5.16 20.20
N TYR A 96 -7.19 -4.34 20.13
CA TYR A 96 -8.31 -4.39 21.06
C TYR A 96 -9.60 -3.87 20.42
N THR A 97 -10.74 -4.22 21.02
CA THR A 97 -12.05 -3.77 20.58
C THR A 97 -12.61 -2.69 21.48
N SER A 98 -13.37 -1.76 20.88
CA SER A 98 -14.16 -0.76 21.60
C SER A 98 -15.55 -0.63 20.95
N THR A 99 -16.55 -0.23 21.73
CA THR A 99 -17.89 0.07 21.20
C THR A 99 -17.93 1.49 20.66
N THR A 100 -18.42 1.66 19.43
CA THR A 100 -18.50 2.98 18.78
C THR A 100 -19.92 3.40 18.41
N GLY A 101 -20.83 2.46 18.24
CA GLY A 101 -22.23 2.74 17.94
C GLY A 101 -23.16 2.15 18.98
N ILE A 102 -24.17 2.93 19.39
CA ILE A 102 -25.23 2.51 20.30
C ILE A 102 -26.57 2.79 19.61
N SER A 103 -27.46 1.78 19.59
CA SER A 103 -28.82 1.92 19.12
C SER A 103 -29.78 1.51 20.24
N GLY A 104 -30.54 2.48 20.77
CA GLY A 104 -31.26 2.30 22.04
C GLY A 104 -30.27 2.05 23.19
N ASN A 105 -30.47 0.97 23.96
CA ASN A 105 -29.59 0.59 25.08
C ASN A 105 -28.54 -0.49 24.69
N ASN A 106 -28.43 -0.85 23.39
CA ASN A 106 -27.55 -1.93 22.96
C ASN A 106 -26.43 -1.40 22.03
N ALA A 107 -25.24 -1.98 22.15
CA ALA A 107 -24.16 -1.75 21.21
C ALA A 107 -24.59 -2.22 19.81
N SER A 108 -24.40 -1.39 18.80
CA SER A 108 -24.71 -1.70 17.39
C SER A 108 -23.45 -1.89 16.54
N THR A 109 -22.36 -1.22 16.91
CA THR A 109 -21.09 -1.27 16.21
C THR A 109 -19.93 -1.35 17.18
N ASN A 110 -19.04 -2.29 16.93
CA ASN A 110 -17.74 -2.38 17.58
C ASN A 110 -16.65 -1.96 16.60
N ARG A 111 -15.56 -1.48 17.13
CA ARG A 111 -14.36 -1.10 16.40
C ARG A 111 -13.19 -1.94 16.88
N LEU A 112 -12.50 -2.59 15.96
CA LEU A 112 -11.20 -3.16 16.18
C LEU A 112 -10.16 -2.07 16.00
N ASN A 113 -9.42 -1.76 17.06
CA ASN A 113 -8.33 -0.79 17.06
C ASN A 113 -7.01 -1.55 17.00
N ILE A 114 -6.14 -1.16 16.10
CA ILE A 114 -4.83 -1.78 15.87
C ILE A 114 -3.81 -0.65 15.79
N SER A 115 -2.69 -0.79 16.51
CA SER A 115 -1.54 0.09 16.35
C SER A 115 -0.33 -0.72 15.95
N PHE A 116 0.36 -0.27 14.90
CA PHE A 116 1.61 -0.84 14.43
C PHE A 116 2.76 0.11 14.79
N HIS A 117 3.72 -0.36 15.58
CA HIS A 117 4.95 0.39 15.86
C HIS A 117 5.95 0.15 14.74
N LEU A 118 6.19 1.18 13.94
CA LEU A 118 7.09 1.18 12.78
C LEU A 118 8.45 1.73 13.19
N VAL A 119 9.51 1.01 12.81
CA VAL A 119 10.90 1.46 12.88
C VAL A 119 11.46 1.47 11.47
N PHE A 120 11.80 2.63 10.97
CA PHE A 120 12.37 2.84 9.64
C PHE A 120 13.80 3.36 9.75
N LYS A 121 14.73 2.73 9.03
CA LYS A 121 16.14 3.15 8.94
C LYS A 121 16.55 3.37 7.50
N ASN A 122 17.19 4.49 7.25
CA ASN A 122 17.77 4.84 5.97
C ASN A 122 19.32 4.81 6.06
N LYS A 123 19.93 3.77 5.56
CA LYS A 123 21.39 3.58 5.60
C LYS A 123 22.19 4.61 4.80
N LEU A 124 21.54 5.38 3.93
CA LEU A 124 22.19 6.43 3.15
C LEU A 124 22.09 7.81 3.82
N ASP A 125 21.14 7.98 4.76
CA ASP A 125 20.94 9.25 5.47
C ASP A 125 20.23 8.98 6.80
N ASP A 126 21.00 8.79 7.86
CA ASP A 126 20.51 8.49 9.22
C ASP A 126 19.58 9.59 9.79
N LYS A 127 19.64 10.81 9.23
CA LYS A 127 18.72 11.89 9.64
C LYS A 127 17.27 11.63 9.24
N LYS A 128 17.05 10.70 8.35
CA LYS A 128 15.73 10.25 7.91
C LYS A 128 15.23 9.00 8.63
N ASP A 129 16.00 8.52 9.60
CA ASP A 129 15.53 7.46 10.49
C ASP A 129 14.39 7.97 11.34
N PHE A 130 13.39 7.15 11.53
CA PHE A 130 12.29 7.48 12.42
C PHE A 130 11.61 6.24 13.00
N GLU A 131 10.93 6.45 14.10
CA GLU A 131 9.98 5.52 14.71
C GLU A 131 8.63 6.21 14.80
N ALA A 132 7.55 5.46 14.57
CA ALA A 132 6.21 6.01 14.64
C ALA A 132 5.17 4.92 14.93
N ASP A 133 4.17 5.26 15.72
CA ASP A 133 2.97 4.46 15.85
C ASP A 133 1.99 4.78 14.72
N VAL A 134 1.50 3.74 14.07
CA VAL A 134 0.60 3.80 12.93
C VAL A 134 -0.75 3.19 13.34
N PRO A 135 -1.71 3.99 13.81
CA PRO A 135 -3.02 3.50 14.21
C PRO A 135 -3.89 3.22 12.98
N THR A 136 -4.62 2.13 13.05
CA THR A 136 -5.66 1.76 12.07
C THR A 136 -6.87 1.19 12.80
N ASN A 137 -8.02 1.16 12.12
CA ASN A 137 -9.21 0.56 12.70
C ASN A 137 -10.12 -0.08 11.65
N VAL A 138 -10.96 -1.00 12.10
CA VAL A 138 -12.01 -1.64 11.29
C VAL A 138 -13.27 -1.78 12.14
N ASP A 139 -14.38 -1.23 11.65
CA ASP A 139 -15.67 -1.36 12.29
C ASP A 139 -16.36 -2.66 11.89
N PHE A 140 -17.08 -3.28 12.82
CA PHE A 140 -17.84 -4.50 12.63
C PHE A 140 -19.12 -4.51 13.50
N LEU A 141 -20.06 -5.35 13.17
CA LEU A 141 -21.34 -5.43 13.90
C LEU A 141 -21.12 -5.97 15.30
N ALA A 142 -21.73 -5.35 16.31
CA ALA A 142 -21.63 -5.78 17.71
C ALA A 142 -22.20 -7.20 17.97
N THR A 143 -23.00 -7.73 17.03
CA THR A 143 -23.51 -9.10 17.05
C THR A 143 -22.46 -10.15 16.68
N GLN A 144 -21.32 -9.74 16.11
CA GLN A 144 -20.22 -10.61 15.73
C GLN A 144 -19.22 -10.72 16.88
N SER A 145 -18.69 -11.92 17.08
CA SER A 145 -17.49 -12.08 17.92
C SER A 145 -16.26 -11.50 17.22
N LEU A 146 -15.19 -11.22 17.98
CA LEU A 146 -13.93 -10.74 17.41
C LEU A 146 -13.39 -11.71 16.35
N SER A 147 -13.39 -13.02 16.62
CA SER A 147 -12.91 -14.03 15.67
C SER A 147 -13.73 -14.08 14.37
N GLN A 148 -15.05 -13.89 14.44
CA GLN A 148 -15.90 -13.79 13.24
C GLN A 148 -15.58 -12.51 12.44
N ALA A 149 -15.41 -11.38 13.14
CA ALA A 149 -15.05 -10.13 12.53
C ALA A 149 -13.66 -10.17 11.86
N GLU A 150 -12.67 -10.80 12.50
CA GLU A 150 -11.34 -11.04 11.94
C GLU A 150 -11.41 -11.87 10.67
N SER A 151 -12.12 -13.00 10.71
CA SER A 151 -12.25 -13.89 9.55
C SER A 151 -12.91 -13.18 8.37
N ALA A 152 -13.99 -12.43 8.64
CA ALA A 152 -14.74 -11.69 7.61
C ALA A 152 -13.96 -10.50 7.03
N ASN A 153 -13.10 -9.86 7.83
CA ASN A 153 -12.41 -8.63 7.47
C ASN A 153 -10.88 -8.79 7.34
N ASN A 154 -10.33 -10.00 7.36
CA ASN A 154 -8.88 -10.24 7.39
C ASN A 154 -8.13 -9.47 6.30
N SER A 155 -8.60 -9.54 5.06
CA SER A 155 -7.98 -8.83 3.94
C SER A 155 -7.99 -7.32 4.14
N LYS A 156 -9.09 -6.76 4.66
CA LYS A 156 -9.24 -5.33 4.94
C LYS A 156 -8.33 -4.89 6.09
N ILE A 157 -8.24 -5.69 7.16
CA ILE A 157 -7.36 -5.42 8.31
C ILE A 157 -5.91 -5.35 7.82
N VAL A 158 -5.45 -6.37 7.12
CA VAL A 158 -4.08 -6.43 6.59
C VAL A 158 -3.81 -5.27 5.63
N SER A 159 -4.71 -5.00 4.69
CA SER A 159 -4.53 -3.90 3.73
C SER A 159 -4.47 -2.54 4.41
N ASN A 160 -5.36 -2.24 5.36
CA ASN A 160 -5.38 -0.96 6.06
C ASN A 160 -4.05 -0.69 6.77
N ILE A 161 -3.51 -1.71 7.48
CA ILE A 161 -2.23 -1.57 8.19
C ILE A 161 -1.09 -1.37 7.19
N VAL A 162 -1.02 -2.20 6.15
CA VAL A 162 0.03 -2.12 5.11
C VAL A 162 -0.01 -0.78 4.39
N ASP A 163 -1.21 -0.28 4.05
CA ASP A 163 -1.38 0.99 3.36
C ASP A 163 -0.93 2.16 4.25
N ALA A 164 -1.30 2.13 5.53
CA ALA A 164 -0.91 3.15 6.49
C ALA A 164 0.60 3.16 6.73
N VAL A 165 1.23 1.98 6.90
CA VAL A 165 2.68 1.83 7.05
C VAL A 165 3.41 2.27 5.78
N PHE A 166 2.96 1.82 4.61
CA PHE A 166 3.53 2.22 3.33
C PHE A 166 3.47 3.74 3.15
N ASN A 167 2.33 4.36 3.38
CA ASN A 167 2.17 5.80 3.27
C ASN A 167 3.06 6.54 4.28
N LYS A 168 3.21 6.03 5.51
CA LYS A 168 4.10 6.64 6.51
C LYS A 168 5.56 6.65 6.05
N ILE A 169 6.00 5.60 5.34
CA ILE A 169 7.39 5.51 4.83
C ILE A 169 7.56 6.33 3.55
N PHE A 170 6.60 6.29 2.61
CA PHE A 170 6.79 6.78 1.24
C PHE A 170 6.02 8.05 0.87
N SER A 171 5.18 8.62 1.74
CA SER A 171 4.41 9.84 1.44
C SER A 171 4.91 11.10 2.14
N ASN A 172 5.89 11.00 3.02
CA ASN A 172 6.41 12.15 3.80
C ASN A 172 7.78 12.63 3.30
N TRP A 173 7.97 12.64 1.98
CA TRP A 173 9.21 13.13 1.35
C TRP A 173 9.03 14.53 0.80
#